data_3de63abef41464ac07e555cad927f003
#
_entry.id   3de63abef41464ac07e555cad927f003
#
_cell.length_a   1.000
_cell.length_b   1.000
_cell.length_c   1.000
_cell.angle_alpha   90.00
_cell.angle_beta   90.00
_cell.angle_gamma   90.00
#
_symmetry.space_group_name_H-M   'P 1'
#
loop_
_entity.id
_entity.type
_entity.pdbx_description
1 polymer ?
#
loop_
_entity_poly.entity_id
_entity_poly.type
_entity_poly.pdbx_seq_one_letter_code
_entity_poly.pdbx_strand_id
1 'polypeptide(L)'
;MPANVKVSDNQEKHRTRAEIQARQAAEAAVMPDRPAALKVPRSLNKDPVAQRYWKSILERMEGLAILDDLDSEMLAIYCSALARRDALNSLCRELMSAMEKTSNAGNRLAMIEKLDGLMAKLQGHEKTLLSYADKLGMTPEARARLARKRAAQEAEKGPDADLFGD
;
A
#
# COMPACT_ATOMS: atom_id res chain seq x y z
N MET A 1 16.98 1.87 -16.37
CA MET A 1 16.19 1.77 -15.12
C MET A 1 16.79 0.64 -14.28
N PRO A 2 17.18 0.85 -13.02
CA PRO A 2 17.64 -0.26 -12.19
C PRO A 2 16.48 -1.24 -12.01
N ALA A 3 16.77 -2.53 -12.19
CA ALA A 3 15.79 -3.59 -11.99
C ALA A 3 15.28 -3.56 -10.54
N ASN A 4 13.95 -3.63 -10.34
CA ASN A 4 13.37 -3.77 -9.02
C ASN A 4 14.01 -4.96 -8.29
N VAL A 5 14.61 -4.69 -7.14
CA VAL A 5 15.22 -5.73 -6.30
C VAL A 5 14.09 -6.62 -5.77
N LYS A 6 13.98 -7.83 -6.30
CA LYS A 6 13.03 -8.84 -5.80
C LYS A 6 13.47 -9.33 -4.42
N VAL A 7 12.51 -9.54 -3.53
CA VAL A 7 12.73 -10.16 -2.22
C VAL A 7 13.31 -11.56 -2.40
N SER A 8 14.15 -12.03 -1.44
CA SER A 8 14.92 -13.27 -1.55
C SER A 8 14.11 -14.49 -1.99
N ASP A 9 12.86 -14.63 -1.50
CA ASP A 9 11.98 -15.77 -1.80
C ASP A 9 11.43 -15.80 -3.24
N ASN A 10 11.51 -14.69 -3.97
CA ASN A 10 10.97 -14.55 -5.33
C ASN A 10 12.07 -14.58 -6.41
N GLN A 11 13.26 -15.08 -6.09
CA GLN A 11 14.37 -15.13 -7.04
C GLN A 11 14.61 -16.53 -7.56
N GLU A 12 14.54 -16.68 -8.88
CA GLU A 12 14.80 -17.93 -9.60
C GLU A 12 16.29 -18.29 -9.75
N LYS A 13 17.23 -17.43 -9.29
CA LYS A 13 18.67 -17.70 -9.37
C LYS A 13 19.12 -18.61 -8.23
N HIS A 14 19.79 -19.72 -8.57
CA HIS A 14 20.53 -20.52 -7.61
C HIS A 14 21.60 -19.66 -6.90
N ARG A 15 21.46 -19.49 -5.59
CA ARG A 15 22.39 -18.78 -4.71
C ARG A 15 22.98 -19.72 -3.67
N THR A 16 24.16 -19.40 -3.19
CA THR A 16 24.76 -20.12 -2.08
C THR A 16 23.96 -19.88 -0.80
N ARG A 17 24.00 -20.84 0.15
CA ARG A 17 23.34 -20.69 1.45
C ARG A 17 23.83 -19.44 2.19
N ALA A 18 25.14 -19.12 2.11
CA ALA A 18 25.71 -17.93 2.72
C ALA A 18 25.17 -16.62 2.14
N GLU A 19 24.95 -16.53 0.82
CA GLU A 19 24.34 -15.37 0.20
C GLU A 19 22.86 -15.20 0.58
N ILE A 20 22.13 -16.30 0.73
CA ILE A 20 20.74 -16.29 1.20
C ILE A 20 20.67 -15.80 2.64
N GLN A 21 21.51 -16.32 3.54
CA GLN A 21 21.57 -15.92 4.95
C GLN A 21 21.98 -14.45 5.12
N ALA A 22 23.04 -14.00 4.43
CA ALA A 22 23.46 -12.60 4.50
C ALA A 22 22.36 -11.63 4.05
N ARG A 23 21.60 -12.01 3.04
CA ARG A 23 20.50 -11.20 2.53
C ARG A 23 19.29 -11.22 3.46
N GLN A 24 18.95 -12.36 4.04
CA GLN A 24 17.89 -12.48 5.04
C GLN A 24 18.22 -11.65 6.28
N ALA A 25 19.46 -11.68 6.75
CA ALA A 25 19.92 -10.85 7.86
C ALA A 25 19.83 -9.34 7.53
N ALA A 26 20.22 -8.93 6.33
CA ALA A 26 20.10 -7.54 5.89
C ALA A 26 18.62 -7.09 5.76
N GLU A 27 17.74 -7.95 5.24
CA GLU A 27 16.31 -7.68 5.16
C GLU A 27 15.67 -7.62 6.56
N ALA A 28 16.14 -8.43 7.50
CA ALA A 28 15.71 -8.42 8.91
C ALA A 28 16.07 -7.12 9.63
N ALA A 29 17.28 -6.62 9.40
CA ALA A 29 17.78 -5.39 10.02
C ALA A 29 16.98 -4.13 9.62
N VAL A 30 16.24 -4.19 8.51
CA VAL A 30 15.42 -3.09 8.00
C VAL A 30 13.94 -3.21 8.45
N MET A 31 13.53 -4.36 8.99
CA MET A 31 12.13 -4.54 9.46
C MET A 31 11.91 -3.86 10.81
N PRO A 32 10.82 -3.10 10.99
CA PRO A 32 10.53 -2.47 12.26
C PRO A 32 10.21 -3.51 13.34
N ASP A 33 10.82 -3.35 14.53
CA ASP A 33 10.60 -4.24 15.68
C ASP A 33 9.28 -3.93 16.40
N ARG A 34 8.74 -2.73 16.19
CA ARG A 34 7.53 -2.22 16.86
C ARG A 34 6.69 -1.37 15.92
N PRO A 35 5.37 -1.27 16.14
CA PRO A 35 4.50 -0.35 15.39
C PRO A 35 5.01 1.09 15.49
N ALA A 36 5.06 1.79 14.36
CA ALA A 36 5.43 3.20 14.32
C ALA A 36 4.28 4.09 14.81
N ALA A 37 4.60 5.10 15.62
CA ALA A 37 3.67 6.16 16.02
C ALA A 37 3.64 7.26 14.96
N LEU A 38 3.10 6.97 13.79
CA LEU A 38 3.09 7.88 12.65
C LEU A 38 2.23 9.11 12.91
N LYS A 39 2.81 10.30 12.74
CA LYS A 39 2.09 11.58 12.77
C LYS A 39 1.55 11.93 11.40
N VAL A 40 0.40 12.61 11.36
CA VAL A 40 -0.16 13.11 10.09
C VAL A 40 0.84 14.04 9.42
N PRO A 41 1.32 13.73 8.21
CA PRO A 41 2.28 14.58 7.52
C PRO A 41 1.64 15.87 7.01
N ARG A 42 2.47 16.90 6.85
CA ARG A 42 2.01 18.23 6.39
C ARG A 42 1.37 18.20 5.00
N SER A 43 1.75 17.24 4.17
CA SER A 43 1.18 17.01 2.84
C SER A 43 -0.34 16.78 2.85
N LEU A 44 -0.89 16.28 3.96
CA LEU A 44 -2.33 16.03 4.14
C LEU A 44 -3.11 17.19 4.79
N ASN A 45 -2.45 18.27 5.23
CA ASN A 45 -3.09 19.32 6.04
C ASN A 45 -4.31 19.98 5.37
N LYS A 46 -4.39 19.99 4.05
CA LYS A 46 -5.49 20.60 3.28
C LYS A 46 -6.49 19.59 2.70
N ASP A 47 -6.33 18.32 3.04
CA ASP A 47 -7.18 17.23 2.52
C ASP A 47 -7.85 16.46 3.68
N PRO A 48 -9.02 16.90 4.17
CA PRO A 48 -9.71 16.26 5.29
C PRO A 48 -10.18 14.85 4.96
N VAL A 49 -10.40 14.51 3.68
CA VAL A 49 -10.77 13.15 3.27
C VAL A 49 -9.57 12.24 3.39
N ALA A 50 -8.41 12.65 2.89
CA ALA A 50 -7.18 11.88 3.02
C ALA A 50 -6.76 11.71 4.50
N GLN A 51 -6.96 12.74 5.36
CA GLN A 51 -6.71 12.62 6.81
C GLN A 51 -7.62 11.58 7.48
N ARG A 52 -8.89 11.46 7.07
CA ARG A 52 -9.78 10.40 7.58
C ARG A 52 -9.27 9.02 7.19
N TYR A 53 -8.81 8.85 5.95
CA TYR A 53 -8.19 7.60 5.50
C TYR A 53 -6.93 7.29 6.31
N TRP A 54 -6.07 8.28 6.54
CA TRP A 54 -4.88 8.13 7.36
C TRP A 54 -5.20 7.56 8.74
N LYS A 55 -6.12 8.19 9.49
CA LYS A 55 -6.54 7.72 10.81
C LYS A 55 -7.11 6.31 10.76
N SER A 56 -8.05 6.06 9.85
CA SER A 56 -8.69 4.74 9.71
C SER A 56 -7.72 3.62 9.35
N ILE A 57 -6.69 3.90 8.56
CA ILE A 57 -5.68 2.90 8.21
C ILE A 57 -4.79 2.62 9.42
N LEU A 58 -4.31 3.64 10.13
CA LEU A 58 -3.49 3.44 11.32
C LEU A 58 -4.23 2.67 12.42
N GLU A 59 -5.51 2.98 12.65
CA GLU A 59 -6.36 2.23 13.58
C GLU A 59 -6.45 0.74 13.23
N ARG A 60 -6.61 0.41 11.94
CA ARG A 60 -6.66 -0.98 11.47
C ARG A 60 -5.31 -1.69 11.50
N MET A 61 -4.23 -0.94 11.47
CA MET A 61 -2.85 -1.45 11.53
C MET A 61 -2.28 -1.43 12.95
N GLU A 62 -3.08 -1.01 13.93
CA GLU A 62 -2.68 -0.99 15.34
C GLU A 62 -2.24 -2.41 15.77
N GLY A 63 -1.10 -2.50 16.43
CA GLY A 63 -0.49 -3.78 16.82
C GLY A 63 0.28 -4.51 15.73
N LEU A 64 0.24 -4.05 14.48
CA LEU A 64 1.03 -4.63 13.38
C LEU A 64 2.29 -3.80 13.17
N ALA A 65 3.46 -4.38 13.45
CA ALA A 65 4.75 -3.74 13.16
C ALA A 65 5.10 -3.87 11.66
N ILE A 66 4.33 -3.22 10.79
CA ILE A 66 4.50 -3.28 9.33
C ILE A 66 5.08 -1.98 8.78
N LEU A 67 4.68 -0.83 9.35
CA LEU A 67 5.10 0.50 8.92
C LEU A 67 6.13 1.09 9.88
N ASP A 68 7.07 1.84 9.34
CA ASP A 68 8.01 2.68 10.08
C ASP A 68 7.83 4.16 9.73
N ASP A 69 8.66 5.03 10.33
CA ASP A 69 8.59 6.48 10.10
C ASP A 69 8.88 6.86 8.63
N LEU A 70 9.65 6.04 7.90
CA LEU A 70 9.98 6.26 6.49
C LEU A 70 8.78 6.03 5.57
N ASP A 71 7.82 5.23 6.01
CA ASP A 71 6.61 4.90 5.24
C ASP A 71 5.57 6.04 5.29
N SER A 72 5.76 7.05 6.14
CA SER A 72 4.76 8.10 6.39
C SER A 72 4.34 8.84 5.12
N GLU A 73 5.28 9.26 4.27
CA GLU A 73 4.95 9.95 3.03
C GLU A 73 4.33 9.02 1.98
N MET A 74 4.74 7.75 1.92
CA MET A 74 4.11 6.76 1.04
C MET A 74 2.66 6.51 1.46
N LEU A 75 2.40 6.38 2.75
CA LEU A 75 1.04 6.26 3.29
C LEU A 75 0.21 7.51 3.01
N ALA A 76 0.79 8.72 3.11
CA ALA A 76 0.12 9.96 2.77
C ALA A 76 -0.28 10.02 1.29
N ILE A 77 0.61 9.62 0.38
CA ILE A 77 0.32 9.51 -1.05
C ILE A 77 -0.84 8.52 -1.29
N TYR A 78 -0.83 7.38 -0.61
CA TYR A 78 -1.90 6.39 -0.68
C TYR A 78 -3.24 6.95 -0.20
N CYS A 79 -3.28 7.65 0.94
CA CYS A 79 -4.48 8.30 1.46
C CYS A 79 -5.03 9.37 0.52
N SER A 80 -4.15 10.20 -0.06
CA SER A 80 -4.53 11.20 -1.06
C SER A 80 -5.05 10.55 -2.35
N ALA A 81 -4.53 9.40 -2.74
CA ALA A 81 -5.03 8.64 -3.89
C ALA A 81 -6.42 8.04 -3.61
N LEU A 82 -6.69 7.58 -2.39
CA LEU A 82 -8.03 7.13 -1.95
C LEU A 82 -9.04 8.30 -2.00
N ALA A 83 -8.67 9.47 -1.50
CA ALA A 83 -9.52 10.66 -1.56
C ALA A 83 -9.85 11.07 -3.00
N ARG A 84 -8.86 11.02 -3.91
CA ARG A 84 -9.08 11.29 -5.34
C ARG A 84 -9.97 10.26 -6.00
N ARG A 85 -9.84 8.97 -5.66
CA ARG A 85 -10.73 7.92 -6.14
C ARG A 85 -12.18 8.22 -5.73
N ASP A 86 -12.42 8.61 -4.49
CA ASP A 86 -13.76 8.92 -4.00
C ASP A 86 -14.36 10.14 -4.72
N ALA A 87 -13.54 11.17 -4.99
CA ALA A 87 -13.97 12.33 -5.78
C ALA A 87 -14.35 11.92 -7.21
N LEU A 88 -13.56 11.07 -7.87
CA LEU A 88 -13.88 10.56 -9.21
C LEU A 88 -15.17 9.74 -9.20
N ASN A 89 -15.37 8.87 -8.20
CA ASN A 89 -16.61 8.10 -8.03
C ASN A 89 -17.82 9.03 -7.83
N SER A 90 -17.68 10.13 -7.10
CA SER A 90 -18.76 11.13 -6.95
C SER A 90 -19.11 11.78 -8.28
N LEU A 91 -18.10 12.22 -9.03
CA LEU A 91 -18.30 12.80 -10.37
C LEU A 91 -18.99 11.83 -11.34
N CYS A 92 -18.61 10.54 -11.31
CA CYS A 92 -19.28 9.53 -12.13
C CYS A 92 -20.77 9.42 -11.75
N ARG A 93 -21.10 9.35 -10.46
CA ARG A 93 -22.50 9.28 -9.99
C ARG A 93 -23.30 10.54 -10.37
N GLU A 94 -22.73 11.72 -10.20
CA GLU A 94 -23.34 12.99 -10.56
C GLU A 94 -23.63 13.05 -12.08
N LEU A 95 -22.68 12.61 -12.88
CA LEU A 95 -22.82 12.58 -14.34
C LEU A 95 -23.90 11.57 -14.76
N MET A 96 -23.93 10.39 -14.17
CA MET A 96 -24.98 9.37 -14.42
C MET A 96 -26.36 9.92 -14.07
N SER A 97 -26.51 10.56 -12.90
CA SER A 97 -27.78 11.19 -12.50
C SER A 97 -28.20 12.34 -13.43
N ALA A 98 -27.24 13.12 -13.93
CA ALA A 98 -27.53 14.17 -14.92
C ALA A 98 -27.97 13.59 -16.28
N MET A 99 -27.37 12.47 -16.69
CA MET A 99 -27.76 11.77 -17.93
C MET A 99 -29.22 11.26 -17.89
N GLU A 100 -29.68 10.76 -16.73
CA GLU A 100 -31.05 10.30 -16.57
C GLU A 100 -32.07 11.42 -16.74
N LYS A 101 -31.71 12.65 -16.37
CA LYS A 101 -32.57 13.85 -16.45
C LYS A 101 -32.50 14.55 -17.81
N THR A 102 -31.56 14.14 -18.68
CA THR A 102 -31.32 14.81 -19.97
C THR A 102 -32.12 14.14 -21.08
N SER A 103 -33.06 14.88 -21.68
CA SER A 103 -33.86 14.43 -22.83
C SER A 103 -33.17 14.63 -24.18
N ASN A 104 -32.19 15.53 -24.27
CA ASN A 104 -31.45 15.82 -25.50
C ASN A 104 -30.44 14.72 -25.81
N ALA A 105 -30.62 14.04 -26.95
CA ALA A 105 -29.77 12.91 -27.34
C ALA A 105 -28.29 13.31 -27.58
N GLY A 106 -28.03 14.48 -28.16
CA GLY A 106 -26.65 14.97 -28.36
C GLY A 106 -25.92 15.27 -27.07
N ASN A 107 -26.59 15.92 -26.11
CA ASN A 107 -26.03 16.16 -24.78
C ASN A 107 -25.79 14.83 -24.04
N ARG A 108 -26.69 13.88 -24.17
CA ARG A 108 -26.56 12.55 -23.55
C ARG A 108 -25.34 11.80 -24.12
N LEU A 109 -25.12 11.85 -25.43
CA LEU A 109 -23.94 11.23 -26.04
C LEU A 109 -22.63 11.85 -25.53
N ALA A 110 -22.55 13.17 -25.46
CA ALA A 110 -21.38 13.86 -24.92
C ALA A 110 -21.11 13.54 -23.43
N MET A 111 -22.19 13.29 -22.64
CA MET A 111 -22.05 12.84 -21.25
C MET A 111 -21.52 11.41 -21.17
N ILE A 112 -21.94 10.50 -22.07
CA ILE A 112 -21.41 9.13 -22.15
C ILE A 112 -19.92 9.15 -22.41
N GLU A 113 -19.44 9.92 -23.38
CA GLU A 113 -17.99 10.04 -23.67
C GLU A 113 -17.20 10.54 -22.47
N LYS A 114 -17.74 11.53 -21.73
CA LYS A 114 -17.12 12.02 -20.49
C LYS A 114 -17.09 10.96 -19.41
N LEU A 115 -18.16 10.18 -19.26
CA LEU A 115 -18.24 9.10 -18.29
C LEU A 115 -17.22 8.01 -18.58
N ASP A 116 -17.09 7.60 -19.83
CA ASP A 116 -16.09 6.61 -20.25
C ASP A 116 -14.67 7.08 -19.93
N GLY A 117 -14.36 8.36 -20.20
CA GLY A 117 -13.08 8.96 -19.83
C GLY A 117 -12.82 9.00 -18.32
N LEU A 118 -13.85 9.25 -17.50
CA LEU A 118 -13.75 9.21 -16.04
C LEU A 118 -13.57 7.79 -15.53
N MET A 119 -14.28 6.82 -16.07
CA MET A 119 -14.15 5.41 -15.70
C MET A 119 -12.78 4.84 -16.04
N ALA A 120 -12.21 5.20 -17.20
CA ALA A 120 -10.85 4.83 -17.57
C ALA A 120 -9.81 5.40 -16.58
N LYS A 121 -9.96 6.68 -16.18
CA LYS A 121 -9.13 7.29 -15.14
C LYS A 121 -9.28 6.58 -13.79
N LEU A 122 -10.50 6.24 -13.40
CA LEU A 122 -10.79 5.51 -12.16
C LEU A 122 -10.08 4.17 -12.13
N GLN A 123 -10.18 3.37 -13.20
CA GLN A 123 -9.46 2.09 -13.32
C GLN A 123 -7.93 2.27 -13.19
N GLY A 124 -7.37 3.32 -13.81
CA GLY A 124 -5.95 3.65 -13.66
C GLY A 124 -5.57 3.96 -12.21
N HIS A 125 -6.40 4.74 -11.51
CA HIS A 125 -6.22 5.02 -10.09
C HIS A 125 -6.31 3.77 -9.21
N GLU A 126 -7.26 2.87 -9.47
CA GLU A 126 -7.42 1.63 -8.71
C GLU A 126 -6.22 0.71 -8.86
N LYS A 127 -5.66 0.56 -10.07
CA LYS A 127 -4.41 -0.18 -10.29
C LYS A 127 -3.24 0.41 -9.49
N THR A 128 -3.12 1.74 -9.47
CA THR A 128 -2.10 2.45 -8.70
C THR A 128 -2.30 2.24 -7.20
N LEU A 129 -3.54 2.31 -6.70
CA LEU A 129 -3.88 2.06 -5.30
C LEU A 129 -3.52 0.63 -4.87
N LEU A 130 -3.81 -0.38 -5.70
CA LEU A 130 -3.43 -1.77 -5.42
C LEU A 130 -1.90 -1.92 -5.31
N SER A 131 -1.14 -1.25 -6.20
CA SER A 131 0.32 -1.23 -6.14
C SER A 131 0.85 -0.59 -4.85
N TYR A 132 0.25 0.53 -4.41
CA TYR A 132 0.64 1.17 -3.14
C TYR A 132 0.26 0.31 -1.94
N ALA A 133 -0.92 -0.29 -1.93
CA ALA A 133 -1.36 -1.19 -0.87
C ALA A 133 -0.42 -2.40 -0.71
N ASP A 134 0.07 -2.97 -1.82
CA ASP A 134 1.04 -4.07 -1.77
C ASP A 134 2.38 -3.61 -1.19
N LYS A 135 2.91 -2.46 -1.63
CA LYS A 135 4.16 -1.89 -1.11
C LYS A 135 4.10 -1.57 0.38
N LEU A 136 2.95 -1.09 0.86
CA LEU A 136 2.70 -0.79 2.27
C LEU A 136 2.33 -2.02 3.12
N GLY A 137 2.39 -3.24 2.55
CA GLY A 137 2.06 -4.45 3.28
C GLY A 137 0.57 -4.61 3.62
N MET A 138 -0.33 -3.86 2.96
CA MET A 138 -1.76 -3.86 3.28
C MET A 138 -2.54 -4.99 2.61
N THR A 139 -1.98 -5.64 1.58
CA THR A 139 -2.64 -6.76 0.93
C THR A 139 -2.46 -8.06 1.73
N PRO A 140 -3.42 -9.01 1.66
CA PRO A 140 -3.26 -10.32 2.32
C PRO A 140 -1.97 -11.04 1.89
N GLU A 141 -1.61 -10.95 0.61
CA GLU A 141 -0.40 -11.56 0.07
C GLU A 141 0.88 -10.92 0.65
N ALA A 142 0.93 -9.59 0.70
CA ALA A 142 2.05 -8.87 1.30
C ALA A 142 2.19 -9.22 2.80
N ARG A 143 1.08 -9.29 3.54
CA ARG A 143 1.09 -9.72 4.96
C ARG A 143 1.57 -11.16 5.13
N ALA A 144 1.09 -12.09 4.29
CA ALA A 144 1.54 -13.48 4.34
C ALA A 144 3.04 -13.63 4.03
N ARG A 145 3.56 -12.81 3.11
CA ARG A 145 5.00 -12.72 2.79
C ARG A 145 5.80 -12.22 4.00
N LEU A 146 5.33 -11.16 4.67
CA LEU A 146 5.96 -10.63 5.87
C LEU A 146 5.93 -11.61 7.05
N ALA A 147 4.80 -12.29 7.27
CA ALA A 147 4.66 -13.29 8.32
C ALA A 147 5.62 -14.48 8.12
N ARG A 148 5.74 -14.98 6.89
CA ARG A 148 6.70 -16.05 6.57
C ARG A 148 8.14 -15.64 6.84
N LYS A 149 8.51 -14.40 6.50
CA LYS A 149 9.85 -13.87 6.80
C LYS A 149 10.13 -13.83 8.30
N ARG A 150 9.19 -13.32 9.10
CA ARG A 150 9.33 -13.28 10.56
C ARG A 150 9.49 -14.66 11.15
N ALA A 151 8.65 -15.62 10.75
CA ALA A 151 8.74 -17.00 11.21
C ALA A 151 10.09 -17.66 10.86
N ALA A 152 10.63 -17.38 9.65
CA ALA A 152 11.95 -17.87 9.26
C ALA A 152 13.06 -17.26 10.13
N GLN A 153 12.99 -15.97 10.46
CA GLN A 153 13.95 -15.30 11.33
C GLN A 153 13.90 -15.79 12.78
N GLU A 154 12.70 -16.04 13.30
CA GLU A 154 12.53 -16.60 14.65
C GLU A 154 13.09 -18.03 14.73
N ALA A 155 12.88 -18.84 13.68
CA ALA A 155 13.44 -20.19 13.60
C ALA A 155 14.98 -20.20 13.53
N GLU A 156 15.61 -19.17 12.90
CA GLU A 156 17.07 -19.04 12.85
C GLU A 156 17.68 -18.54 14.18
N LYS A 157 16.92 -17.77 14.96
CA LYS A 157 17.37 -17.33 16.30
C LYS A 157 17.41 -18.45 17.33
N GLY A 158 16.87 -19.64 17.05
CA GLY A 158 16.93 -20.89 17.82
C GLY A 158 16.77 -20.77 19.34
N PRO A 159 16.36 -21.84 20.06
CA PRO A 159 16.24 -21.78 21.52
C PRO A 159 17.59 -21.68 22.25
N ASP A 160 18.72 -21.74 21.53
CA ASP A 160 20.07 -21.74 22.14
C ASP A 160 20.74 -20.35 22.23
N ALA A 161 20.12 -19.29 21.73
CA ALA A 161 20.73 -17.96 21.79
C ALA A 161 20.78 -17.37 23.23
N ASP A 162 19.88 -17.83 24.10
CA ASP A 162 19.79 -17.39 25.51
C ASP A 162 20.65 -18.21 26.50
N LEU A 163 21.32 -19.28 26.03
CA LEU A 163 22.10 -20.17 26.90
C LEU A 163 23.59 -19.81 27.02
N PHE A 164 24.08 -18.86 26.23
CA PHE A 164 25.49 -18.45 26.24
C PHE A 164 25.71 -16.95 26.49
N GLY A 165 24.79 -16.29 27.19
CA GLY A 165 24.93 -14.93 27.67
C GLY A 165 25.44 -14.91 29.10
N ASP A 166 26.76 -14.92 29.26
CA ASP A 166 27.49 -14.47 30.48
C ASP A 166 28.18 -13.16 30.15
#